data_b68aa558ad2f0abbebceb4570e3300b7
#
_entry.id   b68aa558ad2f0abbebceb4570e3300b7
#
_cell.length_a   1.000
_cell.length_b   1.000
_cell.length_c   1.000
_cell.angle_alpha   90.00
_cell.angle_beta   90.00
_cell.angle_gamma   90.00
#
_symmetry.space_group_name_H-M   'P 1'
#
loop_
_entity.id
_entity.type
_entity.pdbx_description
1 polymer ?
#
loop_
_entity_poly.entity_id
_entity_poly.type
_entity_poly.pdbx_seq_one_letter_code
_entity_poly.pdbx_strand_id
1 'polypeptide(L)'
;NRAADAGRIRILKPFSRHASRGGSPTPAQMAAYGPLFRARVDAMARAIDRRPVLLLLEVDGIGSTRGVARMGSLPQWEADLRYEINTMAALPHTVVYVEGGYSDSNPVRYTARVLNAIGVSKIRGFFTNDTHEAWTTKEVRWATRIARRTHGAHFIVDTADNGAGPL
;
A
#
# COMPACT_ATOMS: atom_id res chain seq x y z
N ASN A 1 -15.77 16.82 20.31
CA ASN A 1 -15.71 15.43 20.82
C ASN A 1 -14.28 14.90 21.02
N ARG A 2 -13.34 15.75 21.51
CA ARG A 2 -11.93 15.34 21.73
C ARG A 2 -11.77 14.28 22.83
N ALA A 3 -12.65 14.24 23.81
CA ALA A 3 -12.58 13.28 24.92
C ALA A 3 -13.04 11.86 24.55
N ALA A 4 -13.93 11.71 23.56
CA ALA A 4 -14.42 10.41 23.11
C ALA A 4 -13.42 9.66 22.20
N ASP A 5 -12.39 10.34 21.70
CA ASP A 5 -11.37 9.77 20.80
C ASP A 5 -10.10 9.27 21.55
N ALA A 6 -9.99 9.55 22.85
CA ALA A 6 -8.86 9.10 23.65
C ALA A 6 -8.90 7.56 23.80
N GLY A 7 -7.89 6.89 23.30
CA GLY A 7 -7.72 5.43 23.36
C GLY A 7 -8.29 4.63 22.20
N ARG A 8 -8.85 5.26 21.16
CA ARG A 8 -9.30 4.56 19.96
C ARG A 8 -8.22 4.59 18.86
N ILE A 9 -7.82 3.42 18.37
CA ILE A 9 -7.02 3.30 17.14
C ILE A 9 -7.95 3.53 15.95
N ARG A 10 -7.59 4.46 15.08
CA ARG A 10 -8.30 4.71 13.82
C ARG A 10 -7.65 3.92 12.69
N ILE A 11 -8.46 3.20 11.94
CA ILE A 11 -8.02 2.57 10.69
C ILE A 11 -8.31 3.56 9.57
N LEU A 12 -7.28 3.97 8.83
CA LEU A 12 -7.40 4.84 7.67
C LEU A 12 -6.93 4.08 6.43
N LYS A 13 -7.74 4.12 5.38
CA LYS A 13 -7.44 3.59 4.05
C LYS A 13 -7.49 4.75 3.05
N PRO A 14 -6.48 5.60 2.98
CA PRO A 14 -6.44 6.64 1.97
C PRO A 14 -6.23 6.00 0.61
N PHE A 15 -7.02 6.43 -0.35
CA PHE A 15 -6.86 6.05 -1.75
C PHE A 15 -6.11 7.15 -2.48
N SER A 16 -4.86 6.92 -2.81
CA SER A 16 -4.10 7.82 -3.67
C SER A 16 -4.12 7.28 -5.09
N ARG A 17 -4.89 7.93 -5.91
CA ARG A 17 -5.07 7.56 -7.31
C ARG A 17 -3.83 7.91 -8.12
N HIS A 18 -2.88 6.98 -8.23
CA HIS A 18 -1.77 7.08 -9.18
C HIS A 18 -2.15 6.67 -10.61
N ALA A 19 -3.32 6.06 -10.78
CA ALA A 19 -3.83 5.68 -12.09
C ALA A 19 -4.76 6.77 -12.63
N SER A 20 -4.53 7.21 -13.86
CA SER A 20 -5.52 7.95 -14.62
C SER A 20 -6.78 7.11 -14.79
N ARG A 21 -7.96 7.75 -14.82
CA ARG A 21 -9.20 7.04 -15.17
C ARG A 21 -8.98 6.34 -16.51
N GLY A 22 -8.93 4.99 -16.49
CA GLY A 22 -8.85 4.16 -17.69
C GLY A 22 -7.49 3.59 -18.06
N GLY A 23 -6.44 3.68 -17.21
CA GLY A 23 -5.16 3.02 -17.52
C GLY A 23 -4.00 3.41 -16.63
N SER A 24 -2.86 2.78 -16.86
CA SER A 24 -1.62 3.10 -16.16
C SER A 24 -1.05 4.44 -16.64
N PRO A 25 -0.55 5.30 -15.75
CA PRO A 25 -0.06 6.63 -16.09
C PRO A 25 1.22 6.57 -16.93
N THR A 26 1.36 7.54 -17.84
CA THR A 26 2.62 7.80 -18.56
C THR A 26 3.63 8.50 -17.66
N PRO A 27 4.95 8.50 -18.01
CA PRO A 27 5.96 9.27 -17.27
C PRO A 27 5.63 10.76 -17.15
N ALA A 28 5.09 11.38 -18.19
CA ALA A 28 4.68 12.78 -18.17
C ALA A 28 3.53 13.03 -17.17
N GLN A 29 2.54 12.15 -17.13
CA GLN A 29 1.44 12.23 -16.15
C GLN A 29 1.94 12.03 -14.71
N MET A 30 2.89 11.11 -14.49
CA MET A 30 3.51 10.91 -13.19
C MET A 30 4.31 12.15 -12.75
N ALA A 31 5.08 12.75 -13.65
CA ALA A 31 5.84 13.97 -13.36
C ALA A 31 4.92 15.14 -12.99
N ALA A 32 3.82 15.32 -13.70
CA ALA A 32 2.84 16.37 -13.42
C ALA A 32 2.07 16.13 -12.10
N TYR A 33 1.79 14.89 -11.76
CA TYR A 33 1.02 14.53 -10.57
C TYR A 33 1.87 14.44 -9.29
N GLY A 34 3.16 14.10 -9.39
CA GLY A 34 4.04 13.87 -8.26
C GLY A 34 4.06 14.97 -7.20
N PRO A 35 4.18 16.26 -7.55
CA PRO A 35 4.12 17.36 -6.57
C PRO A 35 2.80 17.42 -5.80
N LEU A 36 1.67 17.21 -6.48
CA LEU A 36 0.35 17.18 -5.85
C LEU A 36 0.20 15.98 -4.92
N PHE A 37 0.69 14.81 -5.32
CA PHE A 37 0.71 13.61 -4.49
C PHE A 37 1.49 13.86 -3.19
N ARG A 38 2.72 14.38 -3.28
CA ARG A 38 3.55 14.67 -2.10
C ARG A 38 2.91 15.71 -1.19
N ALA A 39 2.31 16.76 -1.75
CA ALA A 39 1.57 17.74 -0.95
C ALA A 39 0.39 17.11 -0.18
N ARG A 40 -0.31 16.13 -0.76
CA ARG A 40 -1.37 15.36 -0.08
C ARG A 40 -0.82 14.46 1.02
N VAL A 41 0.29 13.79 0.78
CA VAL A 41 1.01 12.99 1.78
C VAL A 41 1.39 13.85 2.97
N ASP A 42 1.97 15.02 2.75
CA ASP A 42 2.34 15.96 3.81
C ASP A 42 1.12 16.48 4.59
N ALA A 43 0.03 16.77 3.88
CA ALA A 43 -1.21 17.21 4.52
C ALA A 43 -1.81 16.08 5.39
N MET A 44 -1.78 14.84 4.94
CA MET A 44 -2.21 13.67 5.69
C MET A 44 -1.33 13.46 6.93
N ALA A 45 -0.01 13.54 6.78
CA ALA A 45 0.92 13.41 7.91
C ALA A 45 0.66 14.49 8.98
N ARG A 46 0.48 15.75 8.58
CA ARG A 46 0.10 16.84 9.51
C ARG A 46 -1.25 16.59 10.19
N ALA A 47 -2.22 16.03 9.46
CA ALA A 47 -3.53 15.72 10.03
C ALA A 47 -3.48 14.55 11.02
N ILE A 48 -2.63 13.55 10.80
CA ILE A 48 -2.40 12.44 11.73
C ILE A 48 -1.62 12.92 12.96
N ASP A 49 -0.51 13.61 12.75
CA ASP A 49 0.37 14.15 13.79
C ASP A 49 0.74 13.07 14.84
N ARG A 50 0.31 13.22 16.09
CA ARG A 50 0.59 12.29 17.20
C ARG A 50 -0.58 11.33 17.51
N ARG A 51 -1.57 11.25 16.64
CA ARG A 51 -2.74 10.38 16.89
C ARG A 51 -2.38 8.93 16.65
N PRO A 52 -2.88 7.98 17.48
CA PRO A 52 -2.73 6.56 17.20
C PRO A 52 -3.57 6.17 16.00
N VAL A 53 -2.90 5.69 14.93
CA VAL A 53 -3.52 5.32 13.66
C VAL A 53 -2.94 4.00 13.15
N LEU A 54 -3.79 3.11 12.65
CA LEU A 54 -3.43 2.05 11.73
C LEU A 54 -3.69 2.56 10.30
N LEU A 55 -2.65 2.64 9.50
CA LEU A 55 -2.70 3.21 8.17
C LEU A 55 -2.48 2.10 7.12
N LEU A 56 -3.45 1.94 6.22
CA LEU A 56 -3.41 1.01 5.10
C LEU A 56 -3.26 1.85 3.81
N LEU A 57 -2.06 1.84 3.23
CA LEU A 57 -1.69 2.69 2.08
C LEU A 57 -1.91 1.98 0.74
N GLU A 58 -2.30 2.74 -0.26
CA GLU A 58 -2.24 2.37 -1.69
C GLU A 58 -3.09 1.15 -2.07
N VAL A 59 -4.35 1.19 -1.72
CA VAL A 59 -5.36 0.22 -2.22
C VAL A 59 -5.27 0.12 -3.75
N ASP A 60 -5.18 -1.11 -4.29
CA ASP A 60 -4.96 -1.43 -5.71
C ASP A 60 -3.63 -0.91 -6.31
N GLY A 61 -2.74 -0.38 -5.49
CA GLY A 61 -1.50 0.22 -5.95
C GLY A 61 -0.53 -0.81 -6.54
N ILE A 62 -0.05 -1.75 -5.72
CA ILE A 62 0.96 -2.74 -6.17
C ILE A 62 0.35 -3.77 -7.12
N GLY A 63 -0.92 -4.14 -6.93
CA GLY A 63 -1.64 -5.02 -7.87
C GLY A 63 -1.53 -4.54 -9.32
N SER A 64 -1.61 -3.23 -9.53
CA SER A 64 -1.60 -2.57 -10.84
C SER A 64 -0.22 -2.29 -11.43
N THR A 65 0.88 -2.46 -10.69
CA THR A 65 2.23 -1.97 -11.08
C THR A 65 2.81 -2.55 -12.36
N ARG A 66 2.37 -3.73 -12.81
CA ARG A 66 2.80 -4.27 -14.11
C ARG A 66 2.32 -3.39 -15.27
N GLY A 67 1.14 -2.78 -15.16
CA GLY A 67 0.66 -1.78 -16.08
C GLY A 67 1.55 -0.53 -16.07
N VAL A 68 1.83 0.00 -14.89
CA VAL A 68 2.72 1.14 -14.68
C VAL A 68 4.12 0.89 -15.26
N ALA A 69 4.66 -0.32 -15.07
CA ALA A 69 5.95 -0.73 -15.64
C ALA A 69 5.95 -0.75 -17.18
N ARG A 70 4.88 -1.23 -17.80
CA ARG A 70 4.75 -1.21 -19.27
C ARG A 70 4.73 0.20 -19.86
N MET A 71 4.25 1.17 -19.09
CA MET A 71 4.26 2.59 -19.48
C MET A 71 5.61 3.30 -19.22
N GLY A 72 6.59 2.60 -18.63
CA GLY A 72 7.88 3.19 -18.26
C GLY A 72 7.83 4.08 -17.01
N SER A 73 6.72 4.08 -16.27
CA SER A 73 6.46 4.98 -15.15
C SER A 73 6.83 4.40 -13.78
N LEU A 74 7.23 3.12 -13.71
CA LEU A 74 7.47 2.43 -12.44
C LEU A 74 8.54 3.10 -11.57
N PRO A 75 9.68 3.60 -12.08
CA PRO A 75 10.67 4.25 -11.22
C PRO A 75 10.14 5.49 -10.51
N GLN A 76 9.34 6.31 -11.18
CA GLN A 76 8.72 7.49 -10.59
C GLN A 76 7.66 7.10 -9.56
N TRP A 77 6.82 6.11 -9.89
CA TRP A 77 5.82 5.56 -8.98
C TRP A 77 6.48 5.01 -7.70
N GLU A 78 7.56 4.23 -7.82
CA GLU A 78 8.32 3.72 -6.67
C GLU A 78 8.95 4.87 -5.86
N ALA A 79 9.38 5.95 -6.49
CA ALA A 79 9.93 7.12 -5.81
C ALA A 79 8.86 7.88 -4.99
N ASP A 80 7.66 8.04 -5.53
CA ASP A 80 6.56 8.69 -4.86
C ASP A 80 6.05 7.87 -3.67
N LEU A 81 5.89 6.55 -3.82
CA LEU A 81 5.54 5.67 -2.69
C LEU A 81 6.64 5.62 -1.63
N ARG A 82 7.89 5.66 -2.02
CA ARG A 82 9.00 5.73 -1.06
C ARG A 82 8.95 7.02 -0.24
N TYR A 83 8.56 8.13 -0.88
CA TYR A 83 8.32 9.39 -0.18
C TYR A 83 7.18 9.24 0.85
N GLU A 84 6.04 8.69 0.45
CA GLU A 84 4.90 8.45 1.33
C GLU A 84 5.26 7.54 2.51
N ILE A 85 5.87 6.39 2.25
CA ILE A 85 6.30 5.44 3.29
C ILE A 85 7.26 6.11 4.28
N ASN A 86 8.25 6.86 3.80
CA ASN A 86 9.18 7.56 4.68
C ASN A 86 8.47 8.60 5.56
N THR A 87 7.55 9.35 4.98
CA THR A 87 6.78 10.38 5.70
C THR A 87 5.89 9.75 6.77
N MET A 88 5.18 8.67 6.45
CA MET A 88 4.26 8.02 7.39
C MET A 88 5.00 7.21 8.46
N ALA A 89 6.12 6.59 8.12
CA ALA A 89 6.96 5.86 9.07
C ALA A 89 7.59 6.75 10.14
N ALA A 90 7.71 8.05 9.89
CA ALA A 90 8.22 9.02 10.85
C ALA A 90 7.19 9.43 11.93
N LEU A 91 5.92 9.08 11.77
CA LEU A 91 4.87 9.43 12.72
C LEU A 91 4.93 8.52 13.98
N PRO A 92 4.99 9.09 15.19
CA PRO A 92 5.38 8.35 16.40
C PRO A 92 4.36 7.30 16.88
N HIS A 93 3.10 7.43 16.50
CA HIS A 93 2.02 6.53 16.95
C HIS A 93 1.24 5.92 15.79
N THR A 94 1.87 5.84 14.60
CA THR A 94 1.24 5.29 13.40
C THR A 94 1.84 3.93 13.07
N VAL A 95 0.99 2.93 12.91
CA VAL A 95 1.36 1.63 12.37
C VAL A 95 0.97 1.62 10.90
N VAL A 96 1.93 1.37 10.01
CA VAL A 96 1.74 1.48 8.57
C VAL A 96 1.86 0.12 7.91
N TYR A 97 0.91 -0.19 7.05
CA TYR A 97 0.96 -1.27 6.07
C TYR A 97 0.70 -0.69 4.67
N VAL A 98 1.38 -1.21 3.66
CA VAL A 98 1.15 -0.85 2.25
C VAL A 98 0.49 -2.01 1.53
N GLU A 99 -0.36 -1.73 0.55
CA GLU A 99 -0.98 -2.78 -0.25
C GLU A 99 0.11 -3.63 -0.96
N GLY A 100 -0.06 -4.95 -0.93
CA GLY A 100 0.83 -5.92 -1.58
C GLY A 100 0.24 -6.56 -2.84
N GLY A 101 -1.00 -6.25 -3.16
CA GLY A 101 -1.76 -6.94 -4.19
C GLY A 101 -2.47 -8.17 -3.65
N TYR A 102 -2.71 -9.12 -4.51
CA TYR A 102 -3.44 -10.36 -4.23
C TYR A 102 -2.81 -11.52 -5.00
N SER A 103 -3.11 -12.75 -4.60
CA SER A 103 -2.37 -13.94 -5.02
C SER A 103 -2.41 -14.25 -6.53
N ASP A 104 -3.33 -13.66 -7.28
CA ASP A 104 -3.46 -13.77 -8.74
C ASP A 104 -3.06 -12.51 -9.51
N SER A 105 -2.69 -11.41 -8.81
CA SER A 105 -2.25 -10.17 -9.45
C SER A 105 -0.84 -10.27 -10.03
N ASN A 106 0.11 -10.61 -9.19
CA ASN A 106 1.54 -10.56 -9.52
C ASN A 106 2.32 -11.77 -8.98
N PRO A 107 3.38 -12.20 -9.69
CA PRO A 107 4.29 -13.21 -9.16
C PRO A 107 4.96 -12.73 -7.85
N VAL A 108 5.13 -13.66 -6.89
CA VAL A 108 5.76 -13.40 -5.57
C VAL A 108 7.08 -12.62 -5.68
N ARG A 109 7.96 -13.00 -6.63
CA ARG A 109 9.26 -12.32 -6.81
C ARG A 109 9.09 -10.87 -7.24
N TYR A 110 8.11 -10.61 -8.10
CA TYR A 110 7.83 -9.26 -8.58
C TYR A 110 7.29 -8.38 -7.45
N THR A 111 6.27 -8.84 -6.73
CA THR A 111 5.69 -8.11 -5.60
C THR A 111 6.76 -7.83 -4.53
N ALA A 112 7.55 -8.83 -4.14
CA ALA A 112 8.62 -8.63 -3.15
C ALA A 112 9.67 -7.61 -3.62
N ARG A 113 10.02 -7.58 -4.92
CA ARG A 113 10.93 -6.58 -5.48
C ARG A 113 10.35 -5.17 -5.35
N VAL A 114 9.07 -4.98 -5.72
CA VAL A 114 8.40 -3.67 -5.62
C VAL A 114 8.31 -3.23 -4.17
N LEU A 115 7.87 -4.09 -3.25
CA LEU A 115 7.79 -3.80 -1.82
C LEU A 115 9.15 -3.38 -1.23
N ASN A 116 10.23 -4.07 -1.61
CA ASN A 116 11.58 -3.69 -1.19
C ASN A 116 11.99 -2.34 -1.80
N ALA A 117 11.69 -2.10 -3.07
CA ALA A 117 12.02 -0.85 -3.76
C ALA A 117 11.33 0.38 -3.14
N ILE A 118 10.12 0.23 -2.64
CA ILE A 118 9.39 1.31 -1.96
C ILE A 118 9.71 1.45 -0.46
N GLY A 119 10.45 0.50 0.12
CA GLY A 119 10.94 0.60 1.49
C GLY A 119 10.03 -0.05 2.53
N VAL A 120 9.41 -1.21 2.24
CA VAL A 120 8.55 -1.95 3.17
C VAL A 120 9.20 -2.27 4.51
N SER A 121 10.54 -2.38 4.56
CA SER A 121 11.31 -2.61 5.79
C SER A 121 11.25 -1.45 6.80
N LYS A 122 10.78 -0.27 6.40
CA LYS A 122 10.63 0.92 7.26
C LYS A 122 9.28 1.00 7.97
N ILE A 123 8.34 0.15 7.57
CA ILE A 123 6.97 0.10 8.07
C ILE A 123 6.67 -1.28 8.64
N ARG A 124 5.47 -1.49 9.16
CA ARG A 124 5.10 -2.79 9.76
C ARG A 124 5.05 -3.90 8.73
N GLY A 125 4.63 -3.61 7.51
CA GLY A 125 4.55 -4.62 6.45
C GLY A 125 3.57 -4.28 5.34
N PHE A 126 2.84 -5.27 4.85
CA PHE A 126 1.90 -5.12 3.74
C PHE A 126 0.56 -5.80 4.03
N PHE A 127 -0.48 -5.42 3.28
CA PHE A 127 -1.77 -6.10 3.32
C PHE A 127 -2.15 -6.63 1.95
N THR A 128 -3.05 -7.59 1.90
CA THR A 128 -3.42 -8.31 0.66
C THR A 128 -4.90 -8.62 0.64
N ASN A 129 -5.43 -8.91 -0.55
CA ASN A 129 -6.81 -9.31 -0.82
C ASN A 129 -7.87 -8.23 -0.60
N ASP A 130 -7.47 -6.97 -0.50
CA ASP A 130 -8.31 -5.85 -0.09
C ASP A 130 -9.52 -5.58 -1.01
N THR A 131 -9.41 -5.90 -2.28
CA THR A 131 -10.47 -5.68 -3.30
C THR A 131 -10.82 -6.97 -4.05
N HIS A 132 -10.49 -8.12 -3.45
CA HIS A 132 -10.61 -9.44 -4.08
C HIS A 132 -11.15 -10.48 -3.10
N GLU A 133 -11.71 -11.56 -3.64
CA GLU A 133 -12.32 -12.66 -2.89
C GLU A 133 -11.48 -13.95 -2.91
N ALA A 134 -10.15 -13.85 -3.04
CA ALA A 134 -9.28 -15.02 -3.09
C ALA A 134 -9.35 -15.80 -1.76
N TRP A 135 -9.27 -17.15 -1.83
CA TRP A 135 -9.26 -18.01 -0.64
C TRP A 135 -8.20 -17.57 0.35
N THR A 136 -8.57 -17.37 1.62
CA THR A 136 -7.66 -16.98 2.70
C THR A 136 -6.41 -17.85 2.74
N THR A 137 -6.54 -19.17 2.59
CA THR A 137 -5.39 -20.08 2.59
C THR A 137 -4.43 -19.84 1.43
N LYS A 138 -4.94 -19.45 0.27
CA LYS A 138 -4.13 -19.09 -0.91
C LYS A 138 -3.38 -17.79 -0.66
N GLU A 139 -4.06 -16.76 -0.15
CA GLU A 139 -3.48 -15.48 0.21
C GLU A 139 -2.39 -15.63 1.29
N VAL A 140 -2.66 -16.35 2.37
CA VAL A 140 -1.68 -16.59 3.44
C VAL A 140 -0.41 -17.27 2.89
N ARG A 141 -0.55 -18.30 2.02
CA ARG A 141 0.60 -18.96 1.39
C ARG A 141 1.40 -18.00 0.51
N TRP A 142 0.71 -17.19 -0.27
CA TRP A 142 1.33 -16.21 -1.17
C TRP A 142 2.03 -15.10 -0.38
N ALA A 143 1.37 -14.50 0.60
CA ALA A 143 1.91 -13.46 1.46
C ALA A 143 3.11 -13.98 2.29
N THR A 144 3.07 -15.21 2.81
CA THR A 144 4.20 -15.83 3.51
C THR A 144 5.45 -15.93 2.62
N ARG A 145 5.28 -16.25 1.34
CA ARG A 145 6.40 -16.32 0.38
C ARG A 145 6.98 -14.93 0.06
N ILE A 146 6.15 -13.89 0.10
CA ILE A 146 6.57 -12.49 -0.04
C ILE A 146 7.31 -12.06 1.23
N ALA A 147 6.75 -12.28 2.41
CA ALA A 147 7.34 -11.94 3.69
C ALA A 147 8.78 -12.46 3.84
N ARG A 148 9.03 -13.70 3.43
CA ARG A 148 10.39 -14.30 3.39
C ARG A 148 11.37 -13.56 2.47
N ARG A 149 10.88 -12.76 1.52
CA ARG A 149 11.68 -11.99 0.55
C ARG A 149 11.74 -10.50 0.85
N THR A 150 11.02 -10.08 1.88
CA THR A 150 10.95 -8.70 2.35
C THR A 150 11.44 -8.59 3.81
N HIS A 151 12.49 -9.37 4.14
CA HIS A 151 13.14 -9.38 5.46
C HIS A 151 12.18 -9.67 6.63
N GLY A 152 11.18 -10.52 6.40
CA GLY A 152 10.20 -10.90 7.44
C GLY A 152 9.13 -9.83 7.71
N ALA A 153 8.82 -8.98 6.73
CA ALA A 153 7.73 -8.02 6.84
C ALA A 153 6.43 -8.73 7.28
N HIS A 154 5.71 -8.14 8.24
CA HIS A 154 4.40 -8.65 8.65
C HIS A 154 3.38 -8.47 7.53
N PHE A 155 2.29 -9.24 7.57
CA PHE A 155 1.21 -9.04 6.63
C PHE A 155 -0.17 -9.20 7.28
N ILE A 156 -1.15 -8.55 6.66
CA ILE A 156 -2.58 -8.65 6.96
C ILE A 156 -3.27 -9.19 5.72
N VAL A 157 -4.26 -10.06 5.89
CA VAL A 157 -5.11 -10.54 4.80
C VAL A 157 -6.52 -9.99 5.04
N ASP A 158 -7.09 -9.32 4.05
CA ASP A 158 -8.51 -8.98 4.06
C ASP A 158 -9.33 -10.26 3.84
N THR A 159 -10.29 -10.50 4.71
CA THR A 159 -11.13 -11.70 4.69
C THR A 159 -12.62 -11.37 4.61
N ALA A 160 -12.97 -10.12 4.39
CA ALA A 160 -14.36 -9.65 4.42
C ALA A 160 -15.24 -10.37 3.40
N ASP A 161 -14.74 -10.57 2.18
CA ASP A 161 -15.52 -11.05 1.04
C ASP A 161 -15.11 -12.45 0.53
N ASN A 162 -14.21 -13.15 1.22
CA ASN A 162 -13.67 -14.43 0.74
C ASN A 162 -14.32 -15.69 1.31
N GLY A 163 -15.51 -15.57 1.91
CA GLY A 163 -16.24 -16.69 2.51
C GLY A 163 -16.71 -17.74 1.51
N ALA A 164 -17.02 -17.35 0.28
CA ALA A 164 -17.41 -18.24 -0.83
C ALA A 164 -16.24 -18.54 -1.80
N GLY A 165 -15.09 -17.90 -1.59
CA GLY A 165 -13.97 -17.94 -2.53
C GLY A 165 -14.18 -17.04 -3.75
N PRO A 166 -13.24 -17.07 -4.70
CA PRO A 166 -13.35 -16.25 -5.91
C PRO A 166 -14.53 -16.70 -6.78
N LEU A 167 -15.26 -15.73 -7.33
CA LEU A 167 -16.32 -15.94 -8.32
C LEU A 167 -15.76 -16.43 -9.65
#